data_edb5e762eb60288f2a590f11d6f3efe0
#
_entry.id   edb5e762eb60288f2a590f11d6f3efe0
#
_cell.length_a   1.000
_cell.length_b   1.000
_cell.length_c   1.000
_cell.angle_alpha   90.00
_cell.angle_beta   90.00
_cell.angle_gamma   90.00
#
_symmetry.space_group_name_H-M   'P 1'
#
loop_
_entity.id
_entity.type
_entity.pdbx_description
1 polymer ?
#
loop_
_entity_poly.entity_id
_entity_poly.type
_entity_poly.pdbx_seq_one_letter_code
_entity_poly.pdbx_strand_id
1 'polypeptide(L)'
;MSTNEFARILLTWIKSFLSWIGIPRDRLNELDEIIFLILIVVIAFAVGAVFHYLSVRFTRKVLKYKNISFLSSLIEYNALRKMSAVIPPLIISALLPFAFDYRSTWFTVSEKITWIYFFIALLFSVNAVLNSVGNVLMNKEQLQNRPMKGFIQIFQVIFSCVAIIVIISILINKSPLNLITGLGAFAAVLMLIFKDTILGFVAGVLLSENDMVHIGDWIEMPQNNVNGVVMDITLNIVKVQNFDNTIVTIPPYSLVSGSFINWRGMTESGGRRIMREYALKLDYIQPCTPEFLEKMKKFDADLADFITEKQKQAAEGKVANTDNPAGLVNGTIDTNVGLLRAYMTLYLKRHPFISKDPVSYTHLRAHETDSYL
;
A
#
# COMPACT_ATOMS: atom_id res chain seq x y z
N MET A 1 -54.20 8.06 27.22
CA MET A 1 -54.59 8.57 25.85
C MET A 1 -53.93 7.65 24.86
N SER A 2 -54.72 6.95 24.04
CA SER A 2 -54.12 6.12 22.97
C SER A 2 -53.50 7.05 21.95
N THR A 3 -52.40 6.64 21.31
CA THR A 3 -51.67 7.40 20.27
C THR A 3 -52.62 7.86 19.16
N ASN A 4 -53.66 7.10 18.87
CA ASN A 4 -54.71 7.46 17.90
C ASN A 4 -55.59 8.63 18.34
N GLU A 5 -55.83 8.86 19.65
CA GLU A 5 -56.63 9.98 20.13
C GLU A 5 -55.88 11.31 19.97
N PHE A 6 -54.58 11.34 20.26
CA PHE A 6 -53.78 12.55 20.07
C PHE A 6 -53.71 12.98 18.59
N ALA A 7 -53.49 12.01 17.68
CA ALA A 7 -53.48 12.26 16.25
C ALA A 7 -54.82 12.83 15.75
N ARG A 8 -55.92 12.29 16.20
CA ARG A 8 -57.28 12.80 15.87
C ARG A 8 -57.54 14.20 16.38
N ILE A 9 -57.11 14.51 17.61
CA ILE A 9 -57.26 15.87 18.19
C ILE A 9 -56.44 16.86 17.35
N LEU A 10 -55.20 16.51 16.97
CA LEU A 10 -54.34 17.37 16.17
C LEU A 10 -54.91 17.62 14.78
N LEU A 11 -55.46 16.58 14.12
CA LEU A 11 -56.17 16.69 12.85
C LEU A 11 -57.39 17.58 12.94
N THR A 12 -58.18 17.48 13.99
CA THR A 12 -59.35 18.35 14.17
C THR A 12 -58.99 19.83 14.34
N TRP A 13 -57.88 20.11 15.02
CA TRP A 13 -57.36 21.47 15.15
C TRP A 13 -56.87 22.01 13.81
N ILE A 14 -56.16 21.23 13.02
CA ILE A 14 -55.66 21.63 11.68
C ILE A 14 -56.81 21.84 10.76
N LYS A 15 -57.80 20.93 10.72
CA LYS A 15 -59.02 21.12 9.89
C LYS A 15 -59.78 22.38 10.27
N SER A 16 -59.90 22.69 11.54
CA SER A 16 -60.52 23.90 12.01
C SER A 16 -59.76 25.15 11.56
N PHE A 17 -58.42 25.11 11.57
CA PHE A 17 -57.58 26.20 11.11
C PHE A 17 -57.68 26.36 9.57
N LEU A 18 -57.62 25.26 8.79
CA LEU A 18 -57.76 25.30 7.33
C LEU A 18 -59.16 25.70 6.88
N SER A 19 -60.22 25.32 7.61
CA SER A 19 -61.56 25.78 7.33
C SER A 19 -61.74 27.27 7.62
N TRP A 20 -61.02 27.82 8.60
CA TRP A 20 -60.95 29.25 8.87
C TRP A 20 -60.29 30.06 7.76
N ILE A 21 -59.32 29.47 7.00
CA ILE A 21 -58.65 30.04 5.84
C ILE A 21 -59.53 29.94 4.58
N GLY A 22 -60.71 29.28 4.66
CA GLY A 22 -61.70 29.26 3.55
C GLY A 22 -61.71 27.97 2.72
N ILE A 23 -61.05 26.87 3.16
CA ILE A 23 -61.11 25.58 2.48
C ILE A 23 -62.36 24.82 2.89
N PRO A 24 -63.24 24.37 1.95
CA PRO A 24 -64.47 23.63 2.26
C PRO A 24 -64.16 22.32 3.01
N ARG A 25 -64.95 22.02 4.04
CA ARG A 25 -64.75 20.83 4.93
C ARG A 25 -64.88 19.52 4.16
N ASP A 26 -65.65 19.45 3.12
CA ASP A 26 -65.79 18.23 2.28
C ASP A 26 -64.51 17.87 1.57
N ARG A 27 -63.79 18.83 1.02
CA ARG A 27 -62.44 18.64 0.40
C ARG A 27 -61.36 18.33 1.44
N LEU A 28 -61.46 18.83 2.66
CA LEU A 28 -60.53 18.55 3.73
C LEU A 28 -60.57 17.09 4.17
N ASN A 29 -61.75 16.45 4.10
CA ASN A 29 -61.89 15.03 4.46
C ASN A 29 -61.27 14.09 3.41
N GLU A 30 -61.31 14.48 2.12
CA GLU A 30 -60.65 13.75 1.03
C GLU A 30 -59.10 13.90 1.04
N LEU A 31 -58.61 14.99 1.62
CA LEU A 31 -57.17 15.34 1.66
C LEU A 31 -56.53 15.04 3.03
N ASP A 32 -57.21 14.39 3.94
CA ASP A 32 -56.72 14.12 5.30
C ASP A 32 -55.34 13.48 5.32
N GLU A 33 -55.15 12.46 4.53
CA GLU A 33 -53.89 11.71 4.46
C GLU A 33 -52.75 12.61 3.96
N ILE A 34 -52.98 13.44 2.96
CA ILE A 34 -51.98 14.33 2.40
C ILE A 34 -51.63 15.47 3.35
N ILE A 35 -52.64 16.06 4.02
CA ILE A 35 -52.43 17.13 5.01
C ILE A 35 -51.60 16.59 6.19
N PHE A 36 -51.90 15.37 6.63
CA PHE A 36 -51.18 14.76 7.76
C PHE A 36 -49.74 14.42 7.36
N LEU A 37 -49.51 13.94 6.13
CA LEU A 37 -48.17 13.71 5.60
C LEU A 37 -47.34 14.99 5.56
N ILE A 38 -47.91 16.08 5.04
CA ILE A 38 -47.25 17.39 5.00
C ILE A 38 -46.88 17.85 6.41
N LEU A 39 -47.78 17.67 7.37
CA LEU A 39 -47.55 18.04 8.77
C LEU A 39 -46.40 17.24 9.36
N ILE A 40 -46.39 15.91 9.15
CA ILE A 40 -45.31 15.03 9.61
C ILE A 40 -43.97 15.48 9.03
N VAL A 41 -43.94 15.78 7.74
CA VAL A 41 -42.72 16.25 7.06
C VAL A 41 -42.24 17.57 7.67
N VAL A 42 -43.14 18.54 7.87
CA VAL A 42 -42.79 19.83 8.48
C VAL A 42 -42.25 19.66 9.91
N ILE A 43 -42.94 18.86 10.72
CA ILE A 43 -42.47 18.56 12.09
C ILE A 43 -41.08 17.86 12.07
N ALA A 44 -40.90 16.88 11.20
CA ALA A 44 -39.62 16.15 11.09
C ALA A 44 -38.47 17.08 10.73
N PHE A 45 -38.66 17.96 9.74
CA PHE A 45 -37.64 18.93 9.36
C PHE A 45 -37.42 20.01 10.44
N ALA A 46 -38.49 20.47 11.12
CA ALA A 46 -38.35 21.39 12.25
C ALA A 46 -37.49 20.77 13.40
N VAL A 47 -37.78 19.54 13.77
CA VAL A 47 -36.99 18.82 14.78
C VAL A 47 -35.54 18.64 14.30
N GLY A 48 -35.34 18.27 13.05
CA GLY A 48 -34.00 18.17 12.45
C GLY A 48 -33.23 19.49 12.51
N ALA A 49 -33.88 20.62 12.22
CA ALA A 49 -33.31 21.96 12.31
C ALA A 49 -32.95 22.36 13.75
N VAL A 50 -33.84 22.08 14.71
CA VAL A 50 -33.56 22.30 16.14
C VAL A 50 -32.36 21.46 16.59
N PHE A 51 -32.31 20.19 16.22
CA PHE A 51 -31.19 19.33 16.55
C PHE A 51 -29.88 19.84 15.95
N HIS A 52 -29.91 20.28 14.70
CA HIS A 52 -28.74 20.91 14.07
C HIS A 52 -28.27 22.13 14.86
N TYR A 53 -29.18 23.03 15.19
CA TYR A 53 -28.87 24.24 15.95
C TYR A 53 -28.24 23.91 17.32
N LEU A 54 -28.84 22.97 18.05
CA LEU A 54 -28.35 22.54 19.34
C LEU A 54 -26.95 21.87 19.22
N SER A 55 -26.79 20.99 18.24
CA SER A 55 -25.50 20.29 17.99
C SER A 55 -24.36 21.28 17.67
N VAL A 56 -24.61 22.24 16.79
CA VAL A 56 -23.61 23.27 16.46
C VAL A 56 -23.30 24.15 17.68
N ARG A 57 -24.33 24.56 18.43
CA ARG A 57 -24.17 25.39 19.62
C ARG A 57 -23.37 24.65 20.70
N PHE A 58 -23.68 23.38 20.92
CA PHE A 58 -22.97 22.52 21.85
C PHE A 58 -21.49 22.35 21.46
N THR A 59 -21.24 22.00 20.19
CA THR A 59 -19.88 21.81 19.67
C THR A 59 -19.05 23.08 19.79
N ARG A 60 -19.62 24.24 19.45
CA ARG A 60 -18.93 25.55 19.62
C ARG A 60 -18.67 25.87 21.09
N LYS A 61 -19.56 25.48 22.00
CA LYS A 61 -19.35 25.67 23.45
C LYS A 61 -18.19 24.78 23.94
N VAL A 62 -18.14 23.51 23.52
CA VAL A 62 -17.05 22.60 23.90
C VAL A 62 -15.71 23.09 23.36
N LEU A 63 -15.64 23.57 22.12
CA LEU A 63 -14.42 24.12 21.51
C LEU A 63 -13.87 25.36 22.24
N LYS A 64 -14.72 26.13 22.92
CA LYS A 64 -14.24 27.25 23.75
C LYS A 64 -13.46 26.79 25.00
N TYR A 65 -13.76 25.59 25.51
CA TYR A 65 -13.11 25.06 26.72
C TYR A 65 -11.98 24.07 26.39
N LYS A 66 -12.08 23.34 25.28
CA LYS A 66 -11.08 22.35 24.84
C LYS A 66 -10.88 22.45 23.33
N ASN A 67 -9.66 22.73 22.93
CA ASN A 67 -9.30 22.78 21.52
C ASN A 67 -9.16 21.33 20.97
N ILE A 68 -10.28 20.73 20.56
CA ILE A 68 -10.33 19.37 20.01
C ILE A 68 -10.37 19.48 18.50
N SER A 69 -9.27 19.15 17.82
CA SER A 69 -9.12 19.24 16.36
C SER A 69 -10.23 18.51 15.59
N PHE A 70 -10.73 17.38 16.12
CA PHE A 70 -11.83 16.65 15.50
C PHE A 70 -13.14 17.44 15.48
N LEU A 71 -13.49 18.11 16.57
CA LEU A 71 -14.72 18.92 16.65
C LEU A 71 -14.67 20.15 15.74
N SER A 72 -13.49 20.76 15.56
CA SER A 72 -13.30 21.86 14.60
C SER A 72 -13.50 21.38 13.17
N SER A 73 -12.92 20.22 12.81
CA SER A 73 -13.10 19.61 11.50
C SER A 73 -14.55 19.21 11.19
N LEU A 74 -15.32 18.77 12.19
CA LEU A 74 -16.76 18.48 11.98
C LEU A 74 -17.55 19.72 11.59
N ILE A 75 -17.19 20.90 12.11
CA ILE A 75 -17.82 22.17 11.72
C ILE A 75 -17.36 22.58 10.32
N GLU A 76 -16.07 22.51 10.04
CA GLU A 76 -15.46 22.88 8.75
C GLU A 76 -16.07 22.10 7.57
N TYR A 77 -16.23 20.77 7.71
CA TYR A 77 -16.82 19.91 6.67
C TYR A 77 -18.35 19.86 6.71
N ASN A 78 -19.00 20.71 7.48
CA ASN A 78 -20.45 20.71 7.69
C ASN A 78 -21.02 19.34 8.07
N ALA A 79 -20.23 18.51 8.77
CA ALA A 79 -20.63 17.16 9.15
C ALA A 79 -21.84 17.17 10.09
N LEU A 80 -21.92 18.12 11.02
CA LEU A 80 -23.06 18.26 11.94
C LEU A 80 -24.38 18.51 11.20
N ARG A 81 -24.36 19.31 10.11
CA ARG A 81 -25.54 19.55 9.28
C ARG A 81 -25.99 18.30 8.55
N LYS A 82 -25.01 17.56 7.96
CA LYS A 82 -25.30 16.31 7.25
C LYS A 82 -25.78 15.21 8.19
N MET A 83 -25.21 15.11 9.40
CA MET A 83 -25.67 14.19 10.45
C MET A 83 -27.11 14.52 10.90
N SER A 84 -27.43 15.80 11.05
CA SER A 84 -28.77 16.23 11.43
C SER A 84 -29.80 15.90 10.34
N ALA A 85 -29.40 15.81 9.05
CA ALA A 85 -30.30 15.44 7.97
C ALA A 85 -30.77 13.97 8.02
N VAL A 86 -30.16 13.14 8.87
CA VAL A 86 -30.58 11.74 9.12
C VAL A 86 -31.81 11.67 10.03
N ILE A 87 -32.09 12.73 10.81
CA ILE A 87 -33.18 12.75 11.80
C ILE A 87 -34.55 12.84 11.16
N PRO A 88 -34.82 13.73 10.19
CA PRO A 88 -36.14 13.84 9.57
C PRO A 88 -36.70 12.52 9.05
N PRO A 89 -35.98 11.70 8.26
CA PRO A 89 -36.55 10.45 7.77
C PRO A 89 -36.87 9.44 8.89
N LEU A 90 -36.11 9.43 10.00
CA LEU A 90 -36.44 8.59 11.16
C LEU A 90 -37.74 9.02 11.81
N ILE A 91 -37.96 10.31 11.96
CA ILE A 91 -39.23 10.86 12.49
C ILE A 91 -40.39 10.56 11.55
N ILE A 92 -40.19 10.77 10.23
CA ILE A 92 -41.21 10.47 9.23
C ILE A 92 -41.58 8.99 9.29
N SER A 93 -40.60 8.08 9.28
CA SER A 93 -40.84 6.63 9.37
C SER A 93 -41.61 6.24 10.65
N ALA A 94 -41.30 6.86 11.79
CA ALA A 94 -41.98 6.60 13.05
C ALA A 94 -43.43 7.13 13.08
N LEU A 95 -43.69 8.24 12.38
CA LEU A 95 -45.00 8.90 12.36
C LEU A 95 -45.89 8.48 11.18
N LEU A 96 -45.33 7.89 10.15
CA LEU A 96 -46.05 7.48 8.93
C LEU A 96 -47.25 6.53 9.21
N PRO A 97 -47.16 5.55 10.14
CA PRO A 97 -48.31 4.70 10.50
C PRO A 97 -49.51 5.42 11.10
N PHE A 98 -49.36 6.68 11.53
CA PHE A 98 -50.46 7.49 12.01
C PHE A 98 -51.19 8.24 10.89
N ALA A 99 -50.53 8.43 9.73
CA ALA A 99 -51.12 9.10 8.57
C ALA A 99 -51.83 8.15 7.62
N PHE A 100 -51.35 6.96 7.48
CA PHE A 100 -51.83 5.98 6.50
C PHE A 100 -52.08 4.61 7.13
N ASP A 101 -53.08 3.90 6.57
CA ASP A 101 -53.23 2.48 6.85
C ASP A 101 -52.02 1.68 6.25
N TYR A 102 -51.51 0.72 6.98
CA TYR A 102 -50.40 -0.15 6.54
C TYR A 102 -50.67 -0.89 5.21
N ARG A 103 -51.93 -1.05 4.83
CA ARG A 103 -52.33 -1.68 3.56
C ARG A 103 -52.43 -0.69 2.39
N SER A 104 -52.28 0.57 2.65
CA SER A 104 -52.37 1.63 1.61
C SER A 104 -51.13 1.59 0.69
N THR A 105 -51.38 1.74 -0.61
CA THR A 105 -50.27 1.92 -1.58
C THR A 105 -49.46 3.17 -1.26
N TRP A 106 -50.13 4.22 -0.77
CA TRP A 106 -49.50 5.51 -0.38
C TRP A 106 -48.56 5.33 0.80
N PHE A 107 -48.92 4.46 1.79
CA PHE A 107 -48.02 4.10 2.87
C PHE A 107 -46.73 3.48 2.34
N THR A 108 -46.85 2.45 1.49
CA THR A 108 -45.69 1.73 0.93
C THR A 108 -44.78 2.66 0.11
N VAL A 109 -45.36 3.57 -0.69
CA VAL A 109 -44.59 4.52 -1.50
C VAL A 109 -43.87 5.54 -0.61
N SER A 110 -44.58 6.10 0.36
CA SER A 110 -44.02 7.10 1.30
C SER A 110 -42.92 6.48 2.18
N GLU A 111 -43.11 5.26 2.63
CA GLU A 111 -42.11 4.51 3.40
C GLU A 111 -40.83 4.27 2.58
N LYS A 112 -40.96 3.84 1.32
CA LYS A 112 -39.80 3.67 0.42
C LYS A 112 -39.04 4.98 0.20
N ILE A 113 -39.75 6.06 -0.10
CA ILE A 113 -39.13 7.38 -0.30
C ILE A 113 -38.40 7.81 0.97
N THR A 114 -39.00 7.58 2.13
CA THR A 114 -38.40 7.92 3.43
C THR A 114 -37.12 7.14 3.67
N TRP A 115 -37.11 5.83 3.40
CA TRP A 115 -35.91 5.00 3.56
C TRP A 115 -34.82 5.34 2.53
N ILE A 116 -35.19 5.66 1.29
CA ILE A 116 -34.23 6.13 0.28
C ILE A 116 -33.58 7.44 0.75
N TYR A 117 -34.40 8.41 1.22
CA TYR A 117 -33.89 9.65 1.77
C TYR A 117 -32.95 9.40 2.97
N PHE A 118 -33.33 8.47 3.87
CA PHE A 118 -32.50 8.08 5.01
C PHE A 118 -31.12 7.59 4.57
N PHE A 119 -31.04 6.65 3.61
CA PHE A 119 -29.76 6.11 3.16
C PHE A 119 -28.92 7.15 2.42
N ILE A 120 -29.54 8.05 1.66
CA ILE A 120 -28.84 9.18 1.03
C ILE A 120 -28.27 10.13 2.11
N ALA A 121 -29.07 10.52 3.08
CA ALA A 121 -28.64 11.38 4.18
C ALA A 121 -27.53 10.73 5.00
N LEU A 122 -27.66 9.42 5.28
CA LEU A 122 -26.66 8.63 5.98
C LEU A 122 -25.33 8.60 5.20
N LEU A 123 -25.38 8.37 3.88
CA LEU A 123 -24.19 8.36 3.03
C LEU A 123 -23.46 9.71 3.08
N PHE A 124 -24.18 10.82 2.93
CA PHE A 124 -23.57 12.16 3.02
C PHE A 124 -23.02 12.45 4.42
N SER A 125 -23.68 11.94 5.46
CA SER A 125 -23.23 12.07 6.85
C SER A 125 -21.93 11.30 7.09
N VAL A 126 -21.87 10.03 6.69
CA VAL A 126 -20.67 9.19 6.82
C VAL A 126 -19.50 9.79 6.04
N ASN A 127 -19.72 10.23 4.80
CA ASN A 127 -18.69 10.86 4.00
C ASN A 127 -18.15 12.16 4.64
N ALA A 128 -19.02 12.96 5.27
CA ALA A 128 -18.58 14.16 5.96
C ALA A 128 -17.76 13.85 7.23
N VAL A 129 -18.15 12.83 7.96
CA VAL A 129 -17.39 12.35 9.15
C VAL A 129 -16.03 11.78 8.70
N LEU A 130 -15.98 10.97 7.66
CA LEU A 130 -14.74 10.43 7.11
C LEU A 130 -13.78 11.54 6.65
N ASN A 131 -14.30 12.58 5.99
CA ASN A 131 -13.50 13.75 5.61
C ASN A 131 -12.96 14.49 6.84
N SER A 132 -13.79 14.63 7.89
CA SER A 132 -13.37 15.28 9.15
C SER A 132 -12.28 14.48 9.86
N VAL A 133 -12.41 13.15 9.90
CA VAL A 133 -11.38 12.24 10.41
C VAL A 133 -10.09 12.37 9.58
N GLY A 134 -10.24 12.39 8.26
CA GLY A 134 -9.12 12.55 7.34
C GLY A 134 -8.32 13.83 7.56
N ASN A 135 -9.01 14.93 7.75
CA ASN A 135 -8.37 16.22 8.02
C ASN A 135 -7.55 16.17 9.33
N VAL A 136 -8.12 15.55 10.37
CA VAL A 136 -7.39 15.41 11.65
C VAL A 136 -6.18 14.51 11.52
N LEU A 137 -6.28 13.40 10.76
CA LEU A 137 -5.17 12.47 10.57
C LEU A 137 -4.05 13.09 9.72
N MET A 138 -4.39 13.84 8.67
CA MET A 138 -3.41 14.50 7.82
C MET A 138 -2.67 15.64 8.53
N ASN A 139 -3.29 16.28 9.52
CA ASN A 139 -2.66 17.36 10.30
C ASN A 139 -1.74 16.84 11.43
N LYS A 140 -1.63 15.52 11.64
CA LYS A 140 -0.66 14.95 12.59
C LYS A 140 0.70 14.80 11.92
N GLU A 141 1.75 15.36 12.50
CA GLU A 141 3.13 15.35 11.98
C GLU A 141 3.62 13.92 11.59
N GLN A 142 3.26 12.92 12.38
CA GLN A 142 3.65 11.52 12.15
C GLN A 142 3.01 10.88 10.92
N LEU A 143 1.93 11.44 10.36
CA LEU A 143 1.14 10.87 9.27
C LEU A 143 1.16 11.72 8.00
N GLN A 144 1.80 12.90 8.01
CA GLN A 144 1.86 13.82 6.87
C GLN A 144 2.45 13.19 5.60
N ASN A 145 3.42 12.27 5.76
CA ASN A 145 4.09 11.61 4.64
C ASN A 145 3.40 10.30 4.19
N ARG A 146 2.21 9.99 4.73
CA ARG A 146 1.47 8.79 4.34
C ARG A 146 0.25 9.12 3.49
N PRO A 147 -0.14 8.29 2.51
CA PRO A 147 -1.24 8.56 1.60
C PRO A 147 -2.61 8.35 2.26
N MET A 148 -2.84 9.01 3.42
CA MET A 148 -4.07 8.86 4.23
C MET A 148 -5.33 9.26 3.45
N LYS A 149 -5.22 10.21 2.52
CA LYS A 149 -6.33 10.63 1.65
C LYS A 149 -6.87 9.45 0.81
N GLY A 150 -5.98 8.64 0.26
CA GLY A 150 -6.36 7.46 -0.52
C GLY A 150 -7.16 6.43 0.31
N PHE A 151 -6.72 6.16 1.54
CA PHE A 151 -7.45 5.25 2.44
C PHE A 151 -8.87 5.74 2.71
N ILE A 152 -9.05 7.02 2.99
CA ILE A 152 -10.38 7.60 3.25
C ILE A 152 -11.27 7.48 2.01
N GLN A 153 -10.73 7.76 0.82
CA GLN A 153 -11.47 7.59 -0.43
C GLN A 153 -11.93 6.15 -0.66
N ILE A 154 -11.11 5.16 -0.33
CA ILE A 154 -11.50 3.74 -0.42
C ILE A 154 -12.72 3.46 0.47
N PHE A 155 -12.71 3.90 1.74
CA PHE A 155 -13.86 3.74 2.62
C PHE A 155 -15.11 4.46 2.09
N GLN A 156 -14.96 5.67 1.56
CA GLN A 156 -16.06 6.42 0.95
C GLN A 156 -16.68 5.68 -0.24
N VAL A 157 -15.86 5.08 -1.09
CA VAL A 157 -16.32 4.28 -2.23
C VAL A 157 -17.07 3.04 -1.74
N ILE A 158 -16.53 2.31 -0.75
CA ILE A 158 -17.18 1.12 -0.18
C ILE A 158 -18.56 1.48 0.38
N PHE A 159 -18.64 2.52 1.23
CA PHE A 159 -19.92 2.98 1.80
C PHE A 159 -20.89 3.45 0.73
N SER A 160 -20.39 4.10 -0.34
CA SER A 160 -21.25 4.52 -1.45
C SER A 160 -21.82 3.32 -2.21
N CYS A 161 -21.01 2.32 -2.50
CA CYS A 161 -21.47 1.08 -3.15
C CYS A 161 -22.53 0.37 -2.29
N VAL A 162 -22.31 0.23 -0.98
CA VAL A 162 -23.28 -0.39 -0.07
C VAL A 162 -24.60 0.41 -0.05
N ALA A 163 -24.53 1.73 0.05
CA ALA A 163 -25.72 2.59 0.05
C ALA A 163 -26.51 2.46 -1.25
N ILE A 164 -25.83 2.44 -2.41
CA ILE A 164 -26.46 2.26 -3.71
C ILE A 164 -27.18 0.91 -3.80
N ILE A 165 -26.54 -0.18 -3.35
CA ILE A 165 -27.14 -1.53 -3.35
C ILE A 165 -28.40 -1.55 -2.48
N VAL A 166 -28.37 -0.92 -1.30
CA VAL A 166 -29.52 -0.84 -0.41
C VAL A 166 -30.64 -0.02 -1.03
N ILE A 167 -30.35 1.12 -1.66
CA ILE A 167 -31.33 1.95 -2.34
C ILE A 167 -31.99 1.18 -3.49
N ILE A 168 -31.21 0.48 -4.31
CA ILE A 168 -31.74 -0.38 -5.39
C ILE A 168 -32.61 -1.49 -4.81
N SER A 169 -32.18 -2.10 -3.70
CA SER A 169 -32.94 -3.14 -2.99
C SER A 169 -34.33 -2.65 -2.59
N ILE A 170 -34.44 -1.45 -2.03
CA ILE A 170 -35.71 -0.81 -1.64
C ILE A 170 -36.61 -0.58 -2.86
N LEU A 171 -36.02 -0.10 -3.98
CA LEU A 171 -36.77 0.18 -5.21
C LEU A 171 -37.37 -1.08 -5.81
N ILE A 172 -36.61 -2.18 -5.86
CA ILE A 172 -37.07 -3.43 -6.50
C ILE A 172 -37.75 -4.42 -5.53
N ASN A 173 -37.95 -4.03 -4.26
CA ASN A 173 -38.51 -4.89 -3.19
C ASN A 173 -37.81 -6.24 -3.02
N LYS A 174 -36.47 -6.23 -3.08
CA LYS A 174 -35.65 -7.43 -2.83
C LYS A 174 -34.77 -7.21 -1.61
N SER A 175 -34.36 -8.26 -0.94
CA SER A 175 -33.44 -8.09 0.19
C SER A 175 -32.05 -7.64 -0.31
N PRO A 176 -31.38 -6.71 0.37
CA PRO A 176 -30.01 -6.29 0.00
C PRO A 176 -29.04 -7.46 -0.05
N LEU A 177 -29.22 -8.44 0.84
CA LEU A 177 -28.38 -9.65 0.90
C LEU A 177 -28.44 -10.47 -0.37
N ASN A 178 -29.65 -10.66 -0.94
CA ASN A 178 -29.81 -11.40 -2.19
C ASN A 178 -29.11 -10.69 -3.37
N LEU A 179 -29.13 -9.35 -3.39
CA LEU A 179 -28.42 -8.57 -4.41
C LEU A 179 -26.90 -8.71 -4.24
N ILE A 180 -26.40 -8.57 -3.01
CA ILE A 180 -24.98 -8.70 -2.71
C ILE A 180 -24.49 -10.10 -3.08
N THR A 181 -25.26 -11.16 -2.74
CA THR A 181 -24.90 -12.55 -3.08
C THR A 181 -24.86 -12.75 -4.58
N GLY A 182 -25.87 -12.28 -5.33
CA GLY A 182 -25.89 -12.40 -6.78
C GLY A 182 -24.77 -11.61 -7.46
N LEU A 183 -24.56 -10.35 -7.06
CA LEU A 183 -23.47 -9.53 -7.57
C LEU A 183 -22.10 -10.10 -7.18
N GLY A 184 -21.96 -10.63 -5.96
CA GLY A 184 -20.73 -11.25 -5.48
C GLY A 184 -20.36 -12.50 -6.26
N ALA A 185 -21.32 -13.37 -6.56
CA ALA A 185 -21.10 -14.54 -7.41
C ALA A 185 -20.66 -14.14 -8.82
N PHE A 186 -21.31 -13.15 -9.42
CA PHE A 186 -20.92 -12.63 -10.73
C PHE A 186 -19.52 -11.98 -10.70
N ALA A 187 -19.22 -11.17 -9.66
CA ALA A 187 -17.92 -10.55 -9.50
C ALA A 187 -16.80 -11.59 -9.33
N ALA A 188 -17.07 -12.72 -8.60
CA ALA A 188 -16.10 -13.78 -8.43
C ALA A 188 -15.76 -14.46 -9.78
N VAL A 189 -16.75 -14.70 -10.63
CA VAL A 189 -16.54 -15.24 -11.98
C VAL A 189 -15.72 -14.25 -12.83
N LEU A 190 -16.08 -12.96 -12.82
CA LEU A 190 -15.32 -11.95 -13.55
C LEU A 190 -13.88 -11.84 -13.03
N MET A 191 -13.69 -11.85 -11.70
CA MET A 191 -12.35 -11.81 -11.10
C MET A 191 -11.51 -13.03 -11.54
N LEU A 192 -12.12 -14.22 -11.66
CA LEU A 192 -11.43 -15.41 -12.15
C LEU A 192 -10.99 -15.25 -13.61
N ILE A 193 -11.86 -14.67 -14.45
CA ILE A 193 -11.57 -14.45 -15.88
C ILE A 193 -10.44 -13.40 -16.05
N PHE A 194 -10.47 -12.33 -15.28
CA PHE A 194 -9.52 -11.24 -15.40
C PHE A 194 -8.31 -11.34 -14.46
N LYS A 195 -8.19 -12.43 -13.70
CA LYS A 195 -7.14 -12.62 -12.70
C LYS A 195 -5.75 -12.29 -13.23
N ASP A 196 -5.37 -12.90 -14.35
CA ASP A 196 -4.01 -12.77 -14.90
C ASP A 196 -3.78 -11.37 -15.46
N THR A 197 -4.81 -10.75 -16.03
CA THR A 197 -4.75 -9.36 -16.51
C THR A 197 -4.54 -8.39 -15.35
N ILE A 198 -5.26 -8.57 -14.25
CA ILE A 198 -5.13 -7.74 -13.05
C ILE A 198 -3.74 -7.91 -12.42
N LEU A 199 -3.27 -9.16 -12.30
CA LEU A 199 -1.94 -9.45 -11.77
C LEU A 199 -0.84 -8.85 -12.66
N GLY A 200 -0.98 -8.95 -13.99
CA GLY A 200 -0.05 -8.35 -14.95
C GLY A 200 -0.01 -6.82 -14.81
N PHE A 201 -1.17 -6.19 -14.75
CA PHE A 201 -1.28 -4.73 -14.56
C PHE A 201 -0.64 -4.25 -13.26
N VAL A 202 -1.00 -4.88 -12.13
CA VAL A 202 -0.45 -4.52 -10.81
C VAL A 202 1.07 -4.73 -10.78
N ALA A 203 1.55 -5.84 -11.34
CA ALA A 203 2.97 -6.10 -11.44
C ALA A 203 3.70 -5.08 -12.32
N GLY A 204 3.12 -4.69 -13.45
CA GLY A 204 3.67 -3.64 -14.33
C GLY A 204 3.83 -2.30 -13.60
N VAL A 205 2.82 -1.90 -12.83
CA VAL A 205 2.88 -0.70 -11.99
C VAL A 205 3.97 -0.83 -10.91
N LEU A 206 4.06 -1.97 -10.23
CA LEU A 206 5.07 -2.20 -9.19
C LEU A 206 6.50 -2.19 -9.75
N LEU A 207 6.72 -2.79 -10.94
CA LEU A 207 8.02 -2.76 -11.61
C LEU A 207 8.48 -1.33 -11.91
N SER A 208 7.54 -0.49 -12.38
CA SER A 208 7.81 0.91 -12.72
C SER A 208 8.01 1.78 -11.47
N GLU A 209 7.14 1.65 -10.48
CA GLU A 209 7.17 2.48 -9.25
C GLU A 209 8.40 2.21 -8.39
N ASN A 210 8.84 0.94 -8.34
CA ASN A 210 10.01 0.52 -7.56
C ASN A 210 11.32 0.53 -8.37
N ASP A 211 11.33 1.03 -9.58
CA ASP A 211 12.52 1.12 -10.43
C ASP A 211 13.27 -0.22 -10.63
N MET A 212 12.50 -1.34 -10.71
CA MET A 212 13.10 -2.66 -10.70
C MET A 212 13.77 -3.03 -12.02
N VAL A 213 13.17 -2.64 -13.15
CA VAL A 213 13.65 -2.99 -14.51
C VAL A 213 13.32 -1.87 -15.50
N HIS A 214 14.30 -1.51 -16.36
CA HIS A 214 14.12 -0.59 -17.49
C HIS A 214 14.38 -1.28 -18.84
N ILE A 215 13.91 -0.64 -19.89
CA ILE A 215 14.31 -1.00 -21.26
C ILE A 215 15.80 -0.77 -21.41
N GLY A 216 16.51 -1.77 -21.91
CA GLY A 216 17.98 -1.76 -22.04
C GLY A 216 18.70 -2.46 -20.89
N ASP A 217 18.04 -2.81 -19.79
CA ASP A 217 18.66 -3.56 -18.71
C ASP A 217 18.99 -4.99 -19.14
N TRP A 218 20.15 -5.46 -18.75
CA TRP A 218 20.46 -6.88 -18.79
C TRP A 218 19.90 -7.56 -17.56
N ILE A 219 18.98 -8.51 -17.77
CA ILE A 219 18.38 -9.32 -16.71
C ILE A 219 18.66 -10.80 -16.92
N GLU A 220 18.75 -11.53 -15.82
CA GLU A 220 18.93 -12.97 -15.81
C GLU A 220 17.87 -13.63 -14.90
N MET A 221 17.13 -14.62 -15.47
CA MET A 221 16.05 -15.32 -14.82
C MET A 221 16.06 -16.78 -15.27
N PRO A 222 16.89 -17.65 -14.66
CA PRO A 222 17.14 -19.01 -15.13
C PRO A 222 15.87 -19.85 -15.23
N GLN A 223 14.94 -19.70 -14.27
CA GLN A 223 13.67 -20.43 -14.27
C GLN A 223 12.77 -20.15 -15.47
N ASN A 224 12.97 -19.03 -16.16
CA ASN A 224 12.21 -18.64 -17.34
C ASN A 224 13.07 -18.67 -18.62
N ASN A 225 14.28 -19.22 -18.58
CA ASN A 225 15.25 -19.23 -19.68
C ASN A 225 15.55 -17.80 -20.22
N VAL A 226 15.61 -16.84 -19.33
CA VAL A 226 15.93 -15.44 -19.65
C VAL A 226 17.37 -15.15 -19.23
N ASN A 227 18.17 -14.69 -20.18
CA ASN A 227 19.49 -14.11 -19.96
C ASN A 227 19.81 -13.19 -21.13
N GLY A 228 19.43 -11.91 -21.01
CA GLY A 228 19.54 -10.98 -22.10
C GLY A 228 19.07 -9.57 -21.75
N VAL A 229 18.84 -8.77 -22.79
CA VAL A 229 18.51 -7.36 -22.67
C VAL A 229 17.00 -7.14 -22.84
N VAL A 230 16.43 -6.35 -21.96
CA VAL A 230 15.01 -5.97 -22.01
C VAL A 230 14.78 -5.04 -23.20
N MET A 231 13.94 -5.48 -24.15
CA MET A 231 13.61 -4.73 -25.35
C MET A 231 12.38 -3.82 -25.17
N ASP A 232 11.37 -4.34 -24.45
CA ASP A 232 10.08 -3.69 -24.36
C ASP A 232 9.36 -4.09 -23.06
N ILE A 233 8.69 -3.14 -22.44
CA ILE A 233 7.89 -3.33 -21.23
C ILE A 233 6.50 -2.77 -21.49
N THR A 234 5.50 -3.65 -21.54
CA THR A 234 4.10 -3.29 -21.64
C THR A 234 3.37 -3.66 -20.35
N LEU A 235 2.09 -3.30 -20.23
CA LEU A 235 1.28 -3.61 -19.05
C LEU A 235 1.22 -5.11 -18.71
N ASN A 236 1.26 -5.97 -19.75
CA ASN A 236 1.05 -7.41 -19.57
C ASN A 236 2.24 -8.27 -19.98
N ILE A 237 3.25 -7.68 -20.61
CA ILE A 237 4.34 -8.42 -21.24
C ILE A 237 5.63 -7.64 -21.10
N VAL A 238 6.70 -8.35 -20.73
CA VAL A 238 8.10 -7.89 -20.84
C VAL A 238 8.79 -8.77 -21.88
N LYS A 239 9.40 -8.16 -22.92
CA LYS A 239 10.15 -8.84 -23.96
C LYS A 239 11.64 -8.71 -23.68
N VAL A 240 12.33 -9.83 -23.65
CA VAL A 240 13.78 -9.89 -23.44
C VAL A 240 14.43 -10.59 -24.63
N GLN A 241 15.44 -9.96 -25.20
CA GLN A 241 16.29 -10.58 -26.21
C GLN A 241 17.47 -11.23 -25.51
N ASN A 242 17.52 -12.54 -25.52
CA ASN A 242 18.64 -13.32 -25.02
C ASN A 242 19.89 -13.13 -25.87
N PHE A 243 21.05 -13.46 -25.36
CA PHE A 243 22.32 -13.35 -26.07
C PHE A 243 22.48 -14.32 -27.26
N ASP A 244 21.65 -15.36 -27.34
CA ASP A 244 21.52 -16.24 -28.50
C ASP A 244 20.56 -15.70 -29.57
N ASN A 245 20.11 -14.45 -29.44
CA ASN A 245 19.14 -13.76 -30.29
C ASN A 245 17.70 -14.31 -30.21
N THR A 246 17.39 -15.21 -29.28
CA THR A 246 16.01 -15.61 -29.05
C THR A 246 15.27 -14.52 -28.29
N ILE A 247 13.96 -14.37 -28.54
CA ILE A 247 13.11 -13.42 -27.82
C ILE A 247 12.24 -14.22 -26.87
N VAL A 248 12.41 -13.95 -25.57
CA VAL A 248 11.56 -14.52 -24.52
C VAL A 248 10.58 -13.47 -24.06
N THR A 249 9.32 -13.89 -23.95
CA THR A 249 8.22 -13.04 -23.46
C THR A 249 7.78 -13.55 -22.08
N ILE A 250 7.88 -12.70 -21.09
CA ILE A 250 7.50 -13.03 -19.70
C ILE A 250 6.43 -12.08 -19.20
N PRO A 251 5.44 -12.58 -18.41
CA PRO A 251 4.50 -11.71 -17.76
C PRO A 251 5.21 -10.89 -16.65
N PRO A 252 4.87 -9.59 -16.47
CA PRO A 252 5.45 -8.75 -15.43
C PRO A 252 5.37 -9.35 -14.03
N TYR A 253 4.30 -10.08 -13.76
CA TYR A 253 4.09 -10.77 -12.49
C TYR A 253 5.23 -11.75 -12.13
N SER A 254 5.84 -12.40 -13.12
CA SER A 254 6.97 -13.31 -12.88
C SER A 254 8.22 -12.59 -12.33
N LEU A 255 8.42 -11.32 -12.71
CA LEU A 255 9.51 -10.49 -12.18
C LEU A 255 9.25 -10.02 -10.74
N VAL A 256 7.98 -9.78 -10.39
CA VAL A 256 7.60 -9.32 -9.05
C VAL A 256 7.50 -10.48 -8.05
N SER A 257 6.99 -11.64 -8.49
CA SER A 257 6.77 -12.81 -7.62
C SER A 257 7.97 -13.72 -7.47
N GLY A 258 8.92 -13.65 -8.42
CA GLY A 258 10.15 -14.44 -8.43
C GLY A 258 11.40 -13.60 -8.14
N SER A 259 12.53 -14.27 -8.03
CA SER A 259 13.83 -13.62 -7.99
C SER A 259 14.42 -13.53 -9.40
N PHE A 260 15.02 -12.41 -9.72
CA PHE A 260 15.83 -12.21 -10.93
C PHE A 260 17.05 -11.38 -10.60
N ILE A 261 18.07 -11.47 -11.45
CA ILE A 261 19.28 -10.66 -11.34
C ILE A 261 19.17 -9.53 -12.37
N ASN A 262 19.30 -8.29 -11.91
CA ASN A 262 19.45 -7.12 -12.77
C ASN A 262 20.94 -6.72 -12.76
N TRP A 263 21.56 -6.78 -13.93
CA TRP A 263 22.98 -6.46 -14.13
C TRP A 263 23.25 -4.96 -14.33
N ARG A 264 22.23 -4.10 -14.25
CA ARG A 264 22.36 -2.64 -14.36
C ARG A 264 23.44 -2.11 -13.44
N GLY A 265 23.43 -2.47 -12.17
CA GLY A 265 24.41 -2.02 -11.19
C GLY A 265 25.85 -2.40 -11.55
N MET A 266 26.06 -3.57 -12.20
CA MET A 266 27.38 -3.95 -12.73
C MET A 266 27.77 -3.04 -13.89
N THR A 267 26.86 -2.77 -14.82
CA THR A 267 27.11 -1.92 -15.99
C THR A 267 27.44 -0.47 -15.57
N GLU A 268 26.71 0.05 -14.61
CA GLU A 268 26.90 1.41 -14.07
C GLU A 268 28.17 1.53 -13.23
N SER A 269 28.56 0.48 -12.53
CA SER A 269 29.81 0.48 -11.73
C SER A 269 31.09 0.44 -12.56
N GLY A 270 30.98 0.23 -13.88
CA GLY A 270 32.13 0.16 -14.78
C GLY A 270 33.02 -1.08 -14.58
N GLY A 271 32.59 -2.05 -13.77
CA GLY A 271 33.38 -3.23 -13.48
C GLY A 271 32.57 -4.48 -13.23
N ARG A 272 33.11 -5.63 -13.60
CA ARG A 272 32.52 -6.95 -13.34
C ARG A 272 33.32 -7.70 -12.29
N ARG A 273 32.65 -8.27 -11.28
CA ARG A 273 33.28 -9.15 -10.28
C ARG A 273 33.78 -10.42 -10.98
N ILE A 274 35.06 -10.72 -10.80
CA ILE A 274 35.69 -11.98 -11.19
C ILE A 274 35.96 -12.77 -9.92
N MET A 275 35.48 -14.00 -9.85
CA MET A 275 35.77 -14.94 -8.78
C MET A 275 36.46 -16.17 -9.39
N ARG A 276 37.66 -16.46 -8.93
CA ARG A 276 38.44 -17.65 -9.32
C ARG A 276 38.99 -18.31 -8.07
N GLU A 277 38.87 -19.60 -8.02
CA GLU A 277 39.39 -20.44 -6.93
C GLU A 277 40.50 -21.34 -7.45
N TYR A 278 41.55 -21.46 -6.69
CA TYR A 278 42.64 -22.39 -6.93
C TYR A 278 42.84 -23.26 -5.70
N ALA A 279 42.64 -24.56 -5.85
CA ALA A 279 42.92 -25.53 -4.81
C ALA A 279 44.41 -25.85 -4.77
N LEU A 280 45.03 -25.67 -3.60
CA LEU A 280 46.43 -26.01 -3.38
C LEU A 280 46.51 -27.26 -2.47
N LYS A 281 47.31 -28.23 -2.85
CA LYS A 281 47.57 -29.41 -1.98
C LYS A 281 48.39 -28.97 -0.78
N LEU A 282 48.04 -29.46 0.40
CA LEU A 282 48.67 -29.10 1.67
C LEU A 282 50.18 -29.47 1.67
N ASP A 283 50.54 -30.57 1.03
CA ASP A 283 51.91 -31.08 0.95
C ASP A 283 52.91 -30.11 0.27
N TYR A 284 52.39 -29.19 -0.53
CA TYR A 284 53.21 -28.16 -1.21
C TYR A 284 53.36 -26.88 -0.39
N ILE A 285 52.72 -26.79 0.74
CA ILE A 285 52.85 -25.62 1.63
C ILE A 285 54.12 -25.81 2.47
N GLN A 286 55.09 -24.94 2.22
CA GLN A 286 56.39 -25.03 2.87
C GLN A 286 56.76 -23.69 3.51
N PRO A 287 57.54 -23.68 4.61
CA PRO A 287 58.08 -22.45 5.18
C PRO A 287 59.06 -21.79 4.19
N CYS A 288 59.09 -20.49 4.15
CA CYS A 288 60.01 -19.73 3.32
C CYS A 288 61.42 -19.74 3.93
N THR A 289 62.40 -20.35 3.23
CA THR A 289 63.79 -20.23 3.59
C THR A 289 64.38 -18.87 3.19
N PRO A 290 65.44 -18.39 3.89
CA PRO A 290 66.10 -17.13 3.48
C PRO A 290 66.56 -17.11 2.01
N GLU A 291 67.05 -18.24 1.51
CA GLU A 291 67.46 -18.40 0.10
C GLU A 291 66.28 -18.24 -0.85
N PHE A 292 65.14 -18.83 -0.51
CA PHE A 292 63.91 -18.69 -1.27
C PHE A 292 63.41 -17.24 -1.31
N LEU A 293 63.43 -16.52 -0.17
CA LEU A 293 63.08 -15.11 -0.11
C LEU A 293 63.99 -14.25 -0.97
N GLU A 294 65.30 -14.48 -0.96
CA GLU A 294 66.25 -13.75 -1.81
C GLU A 294 66.02 -14.02 -3.33
N LYS A 295 65.62 -15.26 -3.65
CA LYS A 295 65.22 -15.59 -5.03
C LYS A 295 63.95 -14.84 -5.43
N MET A 296 62.99 -14.73 -4.56
CA MET A 296 61.71 -14.06 -4.82
C MET A 296 61.85 -12.53 -4.91
N LYS A 297 62.80 -11.91 -4.20
CA LYS A 297 63.16 -10.50 -4.37
C LYS A 297 63.62 -10.17 -5.77
N LYS A 298 64.30 -11.13 -6.46
CA LYS A 298 64.74 -10.95 -7.84
C LYS A 298 63.63 -11.14 -8.86
N PHE A 299 62.46 -11.68 -8.45
CA PHE A 299 61.35 -12.03 -9.32
C PHE A 299 60.49 -10.79 -9.67
N ASP A 300 60.17 -9.98 -8.64
CA ASP A 300 59.29 -8.81 -8.81
C ASP A 300 59.73 -7.72 -7.81
N ALA A 301 59.77 -6.46 -8.26
CA ALA A 301 60.23 -5.31 -7.46
C ALA A 301 59.31 -4.99 -6.29
N ASP A 302 58.00 -4.98 -6.51
CA ASP A 302 57.03 -4.69 -5.44
C ASP A 302 57.04 -5.79 -4.38
N LEU A 303 57.25 -7.04 -4.79
CA LEU A 303 57.42 -8.19 -3.88
C LEU A 303 58.73 -8.08 -3.09
N ALA A 304 59.82 -7.57 -3.71
CA ALA A 304 61.09 -7.33 -3.03
C ALA A 304 60.95 -6.30 -1.90
N ASP A 305 60.28 -5.20 -2.17
CA ASP A 305 59.98 -4.18 -1.18
C ASP A 305 59.14 -4.75 -0.03
N PHE A 306 58.10 -5.49 -0.35
CA PHE A 306 57.26 -6.17 0.65
C PHE A 306 58.05 -7.14 1.55
N ILE A 307 58.90 -8.00 0.95
CA ILE A 307 59.74 -8.92 1.70
C ILE A 307 60.71 -8.17 2.60
N THR A 308 61.35 -7.15 2.11
CA THR A 308 62.34 -6.33 2.85
C THR A 308 61.68 -5.60 4.02
N GLU A 309 60.49 -5.05 3.81
CA GLU A 309 59.74 -4.41 4.89
C GLU A 309 59.30 -5.41 5.94
N LYS A 310 58.82 -6.60 5.58
CA LYS A 310 58.44 -7.65 6.52
C LYS A 310 59.63 -8.21 7.30
N GLN A 311 60.78 -8.41 6.66
CA GLN A 311 62.01 -8.79 7.33
C GLN A 311 62.47 -7.75 8.35
N LYS A 312 62.36 -6.46 8.03
CA LYS A 312 62.66 -5.37 8.96
C LYS A 312 61.69 -5.35 10.16
N GLN A 313 60.40 -5.51 9.91
CA GLN A 313 59.39 -5.58 10.96
C GLN A 313 59.63 -6.78 11.91
N ALA A 314 60.02 -7.92 11.37
CA ALA A 314 60.36 -9.09 12.16
C ALA A 314 61.64 -8.86 13.02
N ALA A 315 62.66 -8.19 12.46
CA ALA A 315 63.89 -7.84 13.21
C ALA A 315 63.65 -6.83 14.32
N GLU A 316 62.65 -5.95 14.16
CA GLU A 316 62.21 -4.98 15.19
C GLU A 316 61.31 -5.62 16.27
N GLY A 317 61.03 -6.93 16.22
CA GLY A 317 60.15 -7.63 17.15
C GLY A 317 58.68 -7.31 17.00
N LYS A 318 58.29 -6.62 15.95
CA LYS A 318 56.90 -6.40 15.58
C LYS A 318 56.37 -7.67 14.93
N VAL A 319 55.83 -8.56 15.77
CA VAL A 319 55.06 -9.72 15.28
C VAL A 319 53.89 -9.21 14.43
N ALA A 320 53.60 -9.88 13.32
CA ALA A 320 52.45 -9.56 12.49
C ALA A 320 51.22 -9.37 13.39
N ASN A 321 50.64 -8.15 13.36
CA ASN A 321 49.56 -7.76 14.24
C ASN A 321 48.36 -8.68 14.00
N THR A 322 48.19 -9.69 14.86
CA THR A 322 47.06 -10.64 14.81
C THR A 322 45.72 -9.97 15.03
N ASP A 323 45.74 -8.74 15.60
CA ASP A 323 44.53 -7.93 15.82
C ASP A 323 44.05 -7.20 14.58
N ASN A 324 44.83 -7.23 13.48
CA ASN A 324 44.43 -6.68 12.21
C ASN A 324 44.21 -7.79 11.16
N PRO A 325 42.96 -8.24 10.96
CA PRO A 325 42.62 -9.25 9.94
C PRO A 325 43.08 -8.85 8.51
N ALA A 326 43.14 -7.58 8.22
CA ALA A 326 43.59 -7.03 6.93
C ALA A 326 45.10 -7.36 6.70
N GLY A 327 45.90 -7.36 7.75
CA GLY A 327 47.32 -7.72 7.67
C GLY A 327 47.54 -9.20 7.26
N LEU A 328 46.69 -10.09 7.75
CA LEU A 328 46.71 -11.51 7.37
C LEU A 328 46.19 -11.71 5.92
N VAL A 329 45.22 -10.86 5.48
CA VAL A 329 44.70 -10.93 4.11
C VAL A 329 45.74 -10.52 3.07
N ASN A 330 46.66 -9.65 3.40
CA ASN A 330 47.67 -9.14 2.47
C ASN A 330 48.87 -10.09 2.28
N GLY A 331 48.88 -11.22 2.95
CA GLY A 331 49.95 -12.25 2.89
C GLY A 331 51.04 -12.07 3.93
N THR A 332 51.85 -13.11 4.11
CA THR A 332 52.99 -13.17 5.02
C THR A 332 54.21 -13.68 4.29
N ILE A 333 55.39 -13.61 4.93
CA ILE A 333 56.63 -14.17 4.42
C ILE A 333 57.00 -15.52 5.06
N ASP A 334 56.12 -16.07 5.93
CA ASP A 334 56.41 -17.29 6.69
C ASP A 334 56.29 -18.55 5.85
N THR A 335 55.33 -18.55 4.90
CA THR A 335 55.09 -19.67 3.98
C THR A 335 55.05 -19.21 2.54
N ASN A 336 55.39 -20.15 1.63
CA ASN A 336 55.31 -19.91 0.19
C ASN A 336 53.89 -19.48 -0.27
N VAL A 337 52.81 -19.97 0.39
CA VAL A 337 51.43 -19.59 0.11
C VAL A 337 51.16 -18.17 0.61
N GLY A 338 51.66 -17.77 1.77
CA GLY A 338 51.58 -16.40 2.26
C GLY A 338 52.27 -15.43 1.30
N LEU A 339 53.45 -15.81 0.80
CA LEU A 339 54.16 -15.01 -0.17
C LEU A 339 53.47 -14.91 -1.56
N LEU A 340 52.90 -16.05 -2.00
CA LEU A 340 52.08 -16.07 -3.22
C LEU A 340 50.89 -15.12 -3.11
N ARG A 341 50.25 -15.16 -1.96
CA ARG A 341 49.09 -14.25 -1.66
C ARG A 341 49.52 -12.78 -1.68
N ALA A 342 50.64 -12.45 -1.09
CA ALA A 342 51.21 -11.10 -1.14
C ALA A 342 51.47 -10.66 -2.60
N TYR A 343 52.15 -11.53 -3.38
CA TYR A 343 52.40 -11.27 -4.78
C TYR A 343 51.11 -11.05 -5.58
N MET A 344 50.14 -11.94 -5.44
CA MET A 344 48.85 -11.80 -6.15
C MET A 344 48.15 -10.49 -5.79
N THR A 345 48.17 -10.09 -4.53
CA THR A 345 47.58 -8.82 -4.08
C THR A 345 48.29 -7.63 -4.71
N LEU A 346 49.61 -7.60 -4.71
CA LEU A 346 50.42 -6.54 -5.32
C LEU A 346 50.20 -6.48 -6.83
N TYR A 347 50.23 -7.63 -7.51
CA TYR A 347 49.97 -7.75 -8.92
C TYR A 347 48.61 -7.20 -9.33
N LEU A 348 47.55 -7.63 -8.61
CA LEU A 348 46.17 -7.17 -8.88
C LEU A 348 46.01 -5.66 -8.64
N LYS A 349 46.63 -5.11 -7.60
CA LYS A 349 46.61 -3.66 -7.34
C LYS A 349 47.30 -2.86 -8.44
N ARG A 350 48.36 -3.41 -9.08
CA ARG A 350 49.11 -2.75 -10.15
C ARG A 350 48.42 -2.88 -11.50
N HIS A 351 47.58 -3.91 -11.68
CA HIS A 351 47.01 -4.23 -12.98
C HIS A 351 46.02 -3.13 -13.45
N PRO A 352 46.19 -2.59 -14.66
CA PRO A 352 45.45 -1.41 -15.15
C PRO A 352 43.96 -1.67 -15.33
N PHE A 353 43.54 -2.91 -15.57
CA PHE A 353 42.13 -3.28 -15.81
C PHE A 353 41.40 -3.78 -14.56
N ILE A 354 42.04 -3.74 -13.40
CA ILE A 354 41.40 -4.14 -12.15
C ILE A 354 41.04 -2.88 -11.35
N SER A 355 39.75 -2.78 -10.94
CA SER A 355 39.28 -1.68 -10.10
C SER A 355 40.05 -1.67 -8.78
N LYS A 356 40.39 -0.47 -8.33
CA LYS A 356 41.11 -0.25 -7.06
C LYS A 356 40.16 -0.03 -5.89
N ASP A 357 38.86 -0.01 -6.14
CA ASP A 357 37.85 0.10 -5.08
C ASP A 357 37.89 -1.15 -4.18
N PRO A 358 37.63 -0.99 -2.86
CA PRO A 358 37.90 -2.01 -1.87
C PRO A 358 36.97 -3.22 -2.01
N VAL A 359 37.35 -4.15 -2.87
CA VAL A 359 36.79 -5.49 -2.89
C VAL A 359 37.87 -6.45 -2.36
N SER A 360 37.50 -7.33 -1.45
CA SER A 360 38.38 -8.35 -0.86
C SER A 360 39.01 -9.20 -1.95
N TYR A 361 40.34 -9.09 -2.14
CA TYR A 361 41.01 -9.60 -3.31
C TYR A 361 41.44 -11.07 -3.23
N THR A 362 41.61 -11.67 -2.05
CA THR A 362 42.06 -13.06 -1.98
C THR A 362 41.67 -13.76 -0.69
N HIS A 363 40.92 -14.83 -0.82
CA HIS A 363 40.87 -15.92 0.18
C HIS A 363 41.49 -17.17 -0.44
N LEU A 364 42.74 -17.44 -0.11
CA LEU A 364 43.35 -18.74 -0.39
C LEU A 364 42.91 -19.69 0.74
N ARG A 365 42.10 -20.67 0.39
CA ARG A 365 41.78 -21.78 1.29
C ARG A 365 42.66 -22.97 0.92
N ALA A 366 43.38 -23.53 1.88
CA ALA A 366 43.96 -24.86 1.75
C ALA A 366 42.80 -25.88 1.83
N HIS A 367 42.65 -26.70 0.80
CA HIS A 367 41.75 -27.84 0.82
C HIS A 367 42.49 -29.00 1.48
N GLU A 368 42.03 -29.43 2.65
CA GLU A 368 42.34 -30.74 3.14
C GLU A 368 41.61 -31.74 2.23
N THR A 369 42.36 -32.54 1.51
CA THR A 369 41.81 -33.72 0.86
C THR A 369 41.61 -34.74 1.96
N ASP A 370 40.37 -34.89 2.41
CA ASP A 370 39.95 -36.07 3.12
C ASP A 370 40.18 -37.27 2.20
N SER A 371 41.28 -37.96 2.46
CA SER A 371 41.48 -39.28 1.92
C SER A 371 40.55 -40.22 2.69
N TYR A 372 39.36 -40.42 2.16
CA TYR A 372 38.58 -41.59 2.57
C TYR A 372 39.21 -42.84 2.01
N LEU A 373 39.82 -43.58 2.88
CA LEU A 373 40.02 -45.01 2.73
C LEU A 373 38.68 -45.75 2.78
#